data_e77739a565014b5298f538651d2792e3
#
_entry.id   e77739a565014b5298f538651d2792e3
#
_cell.length_a   1.000
_cell.length_b   1.000
_cell.length_c   1.000
_cell.angle_alpha   90.00
_cell.angle_beta   90.00
_cell.angle_gamma   90.00
#
_symmetry.space_group_name_H-M   'P 1'
#
loop_
_entity.id
_entity.type
_entity.pdbx_description
1 polymer ?
#
loop_
_entity_poly.entity_id
_entity_poly.type
_entity_poly.pdbx_seq_one_letter_code
_entity_poly.pdbx_strand_id
1 'polypeptide(L)'
;MPKTDFLNDPTAPLANSLVVAVTVFVQNERGNVLLIRRSDNSLWALPGGAQDVGESTAQAAVREVEEETGLHVELTGISGIYSDPAHVIAYDDGEVRQEFSICLRARVIGGQLRTSSESSEVKWVDPESVQTLPIHPSMLLRIEHGLEDRPPYLG
;
A
#
# COMPACT_ATOMS: atom_id res chain seq x y z
N MET A 1 11.69 -7.77 -8.99
CA MET A 1 12.75 -8.53 -8.29
C MET A 1 12.11 -9.52 -7.34
N PRO A 2 12.52 -10.80 -7.36
CA PRO A 2 12.02 -11.78 -6.40
C PRO A 2 12.29 -11.34 -4.97
N LYS A 3 11.30 -11.51 -4.11
CA LYS A 3 11.39 -11.12 -2.71
C LYS A 3 10.69 -12.14 -1.83
N THR A 4 11.11 -12.23 -0.58
CA THR A 4 10.47 -13.05 0.45
C THR A 4 10.02 -12.15 1.59
N ASP A 5 8.74 -12.24 1.92
CA ASP A 5 8.12 -11.45 2.98
C ASP A 5 8.11 -12.26 4.28
N PHE A 6 8.58 -11.64 5.37
CA PHE A 6 8.59 -12.23 6.70
C PHE A 6 7.80 -11.33 7.64
N LEU A 7 6.79 -11.84 8.28
CA LEU A 7 6.03 -11.11 9.29
C LEU A 7 5.96 -11.94 10.57
N ASN A 8 6.49 -11.38 11.65
CA ASN A 8 6.54 -12.07 12.95
C ASN A 8 7.21 -13.46 12.88
N ASP A 9 8.20 -13.60 12.01
CA ASP A 9 8.89 -14.86 11.75
C ASP A 9 10.27 -14.84 12.43
N PRO A 10 10.54 -15.74 13.41
CA PRO A 10 11.83 -15.76 14.09
C PRO A 10 12.98 -16.18 13.19
N THR A 11 12.70 -16.72 11.99
CA THR A 11 13.74 -17.09 11.02
C THR A 11 14.08 -15.95 10.07
N ALA A 12 13.43 -14.79 10.19
CA ALA A 12 13.70 -13.67 9.30
C ALA A 12 15.15 -13.19 9.42
N PRO A 13 15.80 -12.86 8.29
CA PRO A 13 17.14 -12.28 8.34
C PRO A 13 17.10 -10.88 8.97
N LEU A 14 18.25 -10.43 9.46
CA LEU A 14 18.36 -9.08 10.02
C LEU A 14 18.22 -8.03 8.91
N ALA A 15 17.42 -7.01 9.18
CA ALA A 15 17.26 -5.90 8.24
C ALA A 15 18.57 -5.11 8.11
N ASN A 16 18.87 -4.68 6.89
CA ASN A 16 20.03 -3.84 6.58
C ASN A 16 19.64 -2.60 5.77
N SER A 17 18.34 -2.38 5.55
CA SER A 17 17.85 -1.29 4.71
C SER A 17 16.52 -0.80 5.22
N LEU A 18 16.28 0.51 5.03
CA LEU A 18 15.00 1.14 5.34
C LEU A 18 14.69 2.12 4.20
N VAL A 19 13.59 1.86 3.50
CA VAL A 19 13.18 2.64 2.33
C VAL A 19 11.79 3.21 2.58
N VAL A 20 11.62 4.50 2.34
CA VAL A 20 10.31 5.13 2.49
C VAL A 20 9.38 4.63 1.39
N ALA A 21 8.25 4.07 1.80
CA ALA A 21 7.18 3.68 0.90
C ALA A 21 5.88 4.38 1.27
N VAL A 22 4.96 4.44 0.33
CA VAL A 22 3.62 4.99 0.55
C VAL A 22 2.58 3.96 0.16
N THR A 23 1.46 3.98 0.86
CA THR A 23 0.20 3.36 0.43
C THR A 23 -0.89 4.41 0.49
N VAL A 24 -1.93 4.26 -0.32
CA VAL A 24 -2.98 5.27 -0.39
C VAL A 24 -4.34 4.62 -0.22
N PHE A 25 -5.05 5.05 0.82
CA PHE A 25 -6.41 4.64 1.08
C PHE A 25 -7.37 5.60 0.36
N VAL A 26 -8.03 5.10 -0.68
CA VAL A 26 -8.94 5.88 -1.52
C VAL A 26 -10.34 5.29 -1.40
N GLN A 27 -11.30 6.08 -0.98
CA GLN A 27 -12.71 5.70 -0.99
C GLN A 27 -13.47 6.54 -2.01
N ASN A 28 -14.48 5.91 -2.65
CA ASN A 28 -15.43 6.65 -3.48
C ASN A 28 -16.64 7.11 -2.65
N GLU A 29 -17.59 7.76 -3.30
CA GLU A 29 -18.78 8.29 -2.66
C GLU A 29 -19.68 7.21 -2.03
N ARG A 30 -19.56 5.97 -2.52
CA ARG A 30 -20.29 4.81 -1.97
C ARG A 30 -19.58 4.17 -0.78
N GLY A 31 -18.40 4.67 -0.41
CA GLY A 31 -17.59 4.09 0.64
C GLY A 31 -16.77 2.88 0.21
N ASN A 32 -16.75 2.55 -1.08
CA ASN A 32 -15.92 1.46 -1.58
C ASN A 32 -14.45 1.87 -1.63
N VAL A 33 -13.56 0.90 -1.43
CA VAL A 33 -12.13 1.08 -1.33
C VAL A 33 -11.45 0.68 -2.63
N LEU A 34 -10.53 1.51 -3.10
CA LEU A 34 -9.74 1.23 -4.30
C LEU A 34 -8.66 0.20 -3.97
N LEU A 35 -8.72 -0.96 -4.60
CA LEU A 35 -7.72 -2.01 -4.45
C LEU A 35 -7.15 -2.43 -5.79
N ILE A 36 -5.90 -2.83 -5.77
CA ILE A 36 -5.20 -3.46 -6.89
C ILE A 36 -4.92 -4.91 -6.56
N ARG A 37 -4.86 -5.75 -7.59
CA ARG A 37 -4.32 -7.10 -7.46
C ARG A 37 -2.88 -7.06 -7.98
N ARG A 38 -1.94 -7.36 -7.10
CA ARG A 38 -0.52 -7.30 -7.45
C ARG A 38 -0.15 -8.39 -8.45
N SER A 39 0.62 -8.03 -9.48
CA SER A 39 1.09 -8.99 -10.48
C SER A 39 2.15 -9.95 -9.92
N ASP A 40 2.94 -9.50 -8.90
CA ASP A 40 4.05 -10.28 -8.37
C ASP A 40 3.62 -11.42 -7.43
N ASN A 41 2.52 -11.29 -6.71
CA ASN A 41 2.09 -12.29 -5.72
C ASN A 41 0.59 -12.62 -5.77
N SER A 42 -0.17 -11.97 -6.66
CA SER A 42 -1.62 -12.13 -6.81
C SER A 42 -2.44 -11.74 -5.58
N LEU A 43 -1.85 -11.03 -4.61
CA LEU A 43 -2.56 -10.50 -3.46
C LEU A 43 -3.18 -9.14 -3.78
N TRP A 44 -4.30 -8.86 -3.14
CA TRP A 44 -4.94 -7.54 -3.21
C TRP A 44 -4.30 -6.59 -2.21
N ALA A 45 -4.20 -5.32 -2.59
CA ALA A 45 -3.53 -4.31 -1.79
C ALA A 45 -4.07 -2.91 -2.10
N LEU A 46 -3.81 -1.98 -1.19
CA LEU A 46 -3.90 -0.56 -1.51
C LEU A 46 -2.83 -0.22 -2.56
N PRO A 47 -3.10 0.71 -3.49
CA PRO A 47 -2.05 1.20 -4.37
C PRO A 47 -0.94 1.87 -3.57
N GLY A 48 0.30 1.74 -4.04
CA GLY A 48 1.46 2.32 -3.37
C GLY A 48 2.77 1.78 -3.91
N GLY A 49 3.86 2.26 -3.35
CA GLY A 49 5.21 1.86 -3.73
C GLY A 49 6.26 2.75 -3.09
N ALA A 50 7.51 2.57 -3.50
CA ALA A 50 8.64 3.31 -2.95
C ALA A 50 8.64 4.76 -3.44
N GLN A 51 9.00 5.66 -2.54
CA GLN A 51 9.25 7.07 -2.88
C GLN A 51 10.59 7.18 -3.60
N ASP A 52 10.61 7.92 -4.70
CA ASP A 52 11.83 8.18 -5.45
C ASP A 52 12.57 9.39 -4.87
N VAL A 53 13.90 9.40 -5.03
CA VAL A 53 14.71 10.58 -4.71
C VAL A 53 14.22 11.75 -5.58
N GLY A 54 14.03 12.90 -4.96
CA GLY A 54 13.51 14.09 -5.64
C GLY A 54 12.00 14.25 -5.55
N GLU A 55 11.27 13.25 -5.07
CA GLU A 55 9.83 13.37 -4.80
C GLU A 55 9.58 13.71 -3.33
N SER A 56 8.51 14.47 -3.08
CA SER A 56 7.91 14.51 -1.75
C SER A 56 7.06 13.24 -1.53
N THR A 57 6.73 12.95 -0.28
CA THR A 57 5.82 11.83 0.04
C THR A 57 4.45 12.00 -0.63
N ALA A 58 3.94 13.23 -0.67
CA ALA A 58 2.68 13.52 -1.36
C ALA A 58 2.77 13.26 -2.87
N GLN A 59 3.86 13.66 -3.50
CA GLN A 59 4.07 13.41 -4.93
C GLN A 59 4.16 11.91 -5.23
N ALA A 60 4.88 11.16 -4.39
CA ALA A 60 4.99 9.71 -4.54
C ALA A 60 3.61 9.05 -4.46
N ALA A 61 2.79 9.45 -3.51
CA ALA A 61 1.45 8.89 -3.34
C ALA A 61 0.57 9.13 -4.57
N VAL A 62 0.53 10.36 -5.07
CA VAL A 62 -0.27 10.72 -6.25
C VAL A 62 0.23 9.96 -7.48
N ARG A 63 1.54 9.88 -7.68
CA ARG A 63 2.16 9.16 -8.79
C ARG A 63 1.82 7.68 -8.76
N GLU A 64 1.97 7.03 -7.61
CA GLU A 64 1.70 5.59 -7.49
C GLU A 64 0.25 5.24 -7.78
N VAL A 65 -0.70 6.04 -7.29
CA VAL A 65 -2.11 5.82 -7.60
C VAL A 65 -2.36 5.93 -9.09
N GLU A 66 -1.81 6.93 -9.75
CA GLU A 66 -1.99 7.11 -11.19
C GLU A 66 -1.37 5.96 -11.98
N GLU A 67 -0.13 5.57 -11.65
CA GLU A 67 0.57 4.50 -12.36
C GLU A 67 -0.16 3.16 -12.21
N GLU A 68 -0.63 2.83 -11.01
CA GLU A 68 -1.21 1.53 -10.73
C GLU A 68 -2.71 1.44 -11.02
N THR A 69 -3.43 2.55 -11.02
CA THR A 69 -4.90 2.53 -11.13
C THR A 69 -5.47 3.39 -12.24
N GLY A 70 -4.70 4.33 -12.77
CA GLY A 70 -5.18 5.31 -13.75
C GLY A 70 -5.94 6.49 -13.15
N LEU A 71 -6.16 6.52 -11.85
CA LEU A 71 -6.91 7.60 -11.21
C LEU A 71 -6.02 8.74 -10.73
N HIS A 72 -6.54 9.96 -10.87
CA HIS A 72 -5.94 11.15 -10.28
C HIS A 72 -6.61 11.40 -8.94
N VAL A 73 -5.79 11.60 -7.91
CA VAL A 73 -6.28 11.79 -6.55
C VAL A 73 -5.73 13.05 -5.93
N GLU A 74 -6.46 13.56 -4.97
CA GLU A 74 -6.07 14.63 -4.06
C GLU A 74 -5.96 14.04 -2.67
N LEU A 75 -4.83 14.28 -2.00
CA LEU A 75 -4.61 13.77 -0.64
C LEU A 75 -5.45 14.59 0.35
N THR A 76 -6.09 13.89 1.27
CA THR A 76 -6.97 14.51 2.28
C THR A 76 -6.43 14.39 3.69
N GLY A 77 -5.42 13.55 3.91
CA GLY A 77 -4.83 13.38 5.23
C GLY A 77 -3.90 12.18 5.30
N ILE A 78 -3.47 11.88 6.51
CA ILE A 78 -2.63 10.72 6.81
C ILE A 78 -3.45 9.70 7.60
N SER A 79 -3.36 8.43 7.20
CA SER A 79 -3.99 7.32 7.91
C SER A 79 -3.06 6.73 8.96
N GLY A 80 -1.76 6.69 8.71
CA GLY A 80 -0.80 6.23 9.70
C GLY A 80 0.59 5.98 9.14
N ILE A 81 1.49 5.65 10.07
CA ILE A 81 2.85 5.20 9.79
C ILE A 81 2.94 3.74 10.24
N TYR A 82 3.46 2.91 9.35
CA TYR A 82 3.57 1.46 9.54
C TYR A 82 5.03 1.06 9.40
N SER A 83 5.70 0.79 10.51
CA SER A 83 7.15 0.55 10.54
C SER A 83 7.54 -0.60 11.47
N ASP A 84 6.71 -1.62 11.56
CA ASP A 84 6.94 -2.77 12.45
C ASP A 84 8.28 -3.45 12.14
N PRO A 85 9.24 -3.50 13.08
CA PRO A 85 10.51 -4.18 12.89
C PRO A 85 10.37 -5.68 12.63
N ALA A 86 9.23 -6.27 12.99
CA ALA A 86 8.95 -7.68 12.73
C ALA A 86 8.47 -7.94 11.30
N HIS A 87 8.30 -6.90 10.49
CA HIS A 87 7.97 -7.00 9.07
C HIS A 87 9.19 -6.69 8.23
N VAL A 88 9.76 -7.72 7.62
CA VAL A 88 11.02 -7.67 6.88
C VAL A 88 10.82 -8.27 5.50
N ILE A 89 11.39 -7.64 4.48
CA ILE A 89 11.34 -8.10 3.10
C ILE A 89 12.78 -8.33 2.61
N ALA A 90 13.09 -9.58 2.29
CA ALA A 90 14.40 -9.96 1.76
C ALA A 90 14.35 -10.03 0.23
N TYR A 91 15.28 -9.36 -0.42
CA TYR A 91 15.47 -9.40 -1.86
C TYR A 91 16.67 -10.28 -2.19
N ASP A 92 16.72 -10.84 -3.40
CA ASP A 92 17.80 -11.75 -3.80
C ASP A 92 19.12 -11.05 -4.13
N ASP A 93 19.16 -9.72 -4.12
CA ASP A 93 20.39 -8.94 -4.24
C ASP A 93 21.13 -8.72 -2.89
N GLY A 94 20.59 -9.26 -1.80
CA GLY A 94 21.15 -9.10 -0.45
C GLY A 94 20.54 -7.96 0.36
N GLU A 95 19.68 -7.15 -0.23
CA GLU A 95 18.94 -6.15 0.54
C GLU A 95 17.90 -6.85 1.42
N VAL A 96 17.90 -6.50 2.71
CA VAL A 96 16.88 -6.95 3.66
C VAL A 96 16.25 -5.71 4.26
N ARG A 97 15.03 -5.43 3.83
CA ARG A 97 14.34 -4.18 4.11
C ARG A 97 13.41 -4.34 5.28
N GLN A 98 13.55 -3.48 6.31
CA GLN A 98 12.49 -3.30 7.30
C GLN A 98 11.37 -2.50 6.64
N GLU A 99 10.14 -2.98 6.73
CA GLU A 99 9.00 -2.27 6.17
C GLU A 99 8.83 -0.89 6.82
N PHE A 100 8.73 0.13 6.01
CA PHE A 100 8.40 1.49 6.43
C PHE A 100 7.45 2.09 5.41
N SER A 101 6.21 2.31 5.80
CA SER A 101 5.20 2.85 4.90
C SER A 101 4.40 3.94 5.58
N ILE A 102 4.18 5.01 4.85
CA ILE A 102 3.23 6.06 5.24
C ILE A 102 1.96 5.82 4.44
N CYS A 103 0.84 5.61 5.13
CA CYS A 103 -0.46 5.44 4.50
C CYS A 103 -1.20 6.77 4.49
N LEU A 104 -1.57 7.22 3.31
CA LEU A 104 -2.26 8.49 3.11
C LEU A 104 -3.71 8.25 2.72
N ARG A 105 -4.57 9.22 3.03
CA ARG A 105 -5.97 9.22 2.60
C ARG A 105 -6.10 10.12 1.39
N ALA A 106 -6.94 9.71 0.44
CA ALA A 106 -7.14 10.48 -0.78
C ALA A 106 -8.57 10.33 -1.32
N ARG A 107 -8.97 11.28 -2.15
CA ARG A 107 -10.21 11.24 -2.93
C ARG A 107 -9.90 11.37 -4.41
N VAL A 108 -10.74 10.80 -5.24
CA VAL A 108 -10.60 10.87 -6.70
C VAL A 108 -11.01 12.24 -7.20
N ILE A 109 -10.17 12.84 -8.05
CA ILE A 109 -10.47 14.10 -8.75
C ILE A 109 -10.50 13.95 -10.27
N GLY A 110 -10.15 12.77 -10.81
CA GLY A 110 -10.18 12.54 -12.24
C GLY A 110 -9.59 11.18 -12.63
N GLY A 111 -9.40 10.98 -13.91
CA GLY A 111 -8.83 9.75 -14.46
C GLY A 111 -9.86 8.65 -14.67
N GLN A 112 -9.37 7.51 -15.15
CA GLN A 112 -10.19 6.32 -15.39
C GLN A 112 -9.42 5.08 -14.94
N LEU A 113 -10.11 4.10 -14.37
CA LEU A 113 -9.49 2.85 -13.96
C LEU A 113 -8.78 2.16 -15.12
N ARG A 114 -7.56 1.76 -14.88
CA ARG A 114 -6.77 0.93 -15.80
C ARG A 114 -5.80 0.06 -15.02
N THR A 115 -5.42 -1.05 -15.61
CA THR A 115 -4.36 -1.91 -15.07
C THR A 115 -2.97 -1.39 -15.45
N SER A 116 -1.94 -2.00 -14.89
CA SER A 116 -0.55 -1.69 -15.20
C SER A 116 0.28 -2.98 -15.20
N SER A 117 1.58 -2.87 -15.45
CA SER A 117 2.48 -4.03 -15.34
C SER A 117 2.57 -4.57 -13.90
N GLU A 118 2.29 -3.73 -12.91
CA GLU A 118 2.34 -4.10 -11.50
C GLU A 118 0.98 -4.45 -10.90
N SER A 119 -0.11 -4.12 -11.60
CA SER A 119 -1.48 -4.39 -11.15
C SER A 119 -2.26 -5.11 -12.25
N SER A 120 -2.57 -6.39 -12.02
CA SER A 120 -3.31 -7.22 -12.97
C SER A 120 -4.82 -6.95 -12.96
N GLU A 121 -5.32 -6.44 -11.85
CA GLU A 121 -6.71 -6.00 -11.69
C GLU A 121 -6.74 -4.73 -10.83
N VAL A 122 -7.72 -3.88 -11.09
CA VAL A 122 -8.00 -2.68 -10.31
C VAL A 122 -9.49 -2.57 -10.14
N LYS A 123 -9.97 -2.43 -8.91
CA LYS A 123 -11.41 -2.29 -8.69
C LYS A 123 -11.76 -1.57 -7.39
N TRP A 124 -12.99 -1.07 -7.36
CA TRP A 124 -13.63 -0.61 -6.14
C TRP A 124 -14.22 -1.80 -5.40
N VAL A 125 -13.85 -1.96 -4.13
CA VAL A 125 -14.26 -3.09 -3.32
C VAL A 125 -15.14 -2.61 -2.17
N ASP A 126 -16.30 -3.25 -2.00
CA ASP A 126 -17.17 -3.02 -0.86
C ASP A 126 -16.41 -3.37 0.43
N PRO A 127 -16.44 -2.51 1.48
CA PRO A 127 -15.78 -2.81 2.75
C PRO A 127 -16.13 -4.19 3.34
N GLU A 128 -17.36 -4.65 3.17
CA GLU A 128 -17.79 -5.97 3.64
C GLU A 128 -17.13 -7.12 2.87
N SER A 129 -16.71 -6.87 1.64
CA SER A 129 -16.09 -7.88 0.79
C SER A 129 -14.57 -7.97 0.98
N VAL A 130 -13.95 -7.01 1.65
CA VAL A 130 -12.49 -6.97 1.84
C VAL A 130 -11.98 -8.26 2.51
N GLN A 131 -12.71 -8.76 3.51
CA GLN A 131 -12.33 -9.96 4.26
C GLN A 131 -12.35 -11.23 3.41
N THR A 132 -12.99 -11.21 2.25
CA THR A 132 -13.08 -12.36 1.34
C THR A 132 -11.92 -12.44 0.35
N LEU A 133 -11.10 -11.40 0.27
CA LEU A 133 -9.99 -11.32 -0.67
C LEU A 133 -8.68 -11.78 -0.02
N PRO A 134 -7.77 -12.38 -0.81
CA PRO A 134 -6.43 -12.68 -0.32
C PRO A 134 -5.62 -11.40 -0.18
N ILE A 135 -5.40 -10.96 1.04
CA ILE A 135 -4.70 -9.72 1.38
C ILE A 135 -3.66 -10.01 2.45
N HIS A 136 -2.45 -9.48 2.29
CA HIS A 136 -1.41 -9.60 3.30
C HIS A 136 -1.88 -8.98 4.62
N PRO A 137 -1.60 -9.60 5.79
CA PRO A 137 -2.10 -9.10 7.08
C PRO A 137 -1.73 -7.63 7.37
N SER A 138 -0.53 -7.19 7.02
CA SER A 138 -0.13 -5.79 7.23
C SER A 138 -0.92 -4.82 6.35
N MET A 139 -1.28 -5.25 5.15
CA MET A 139 -2.10 -4.45 4.23
C MET A 139 -3.56 -4.41 4.69
N LEU A 140 -4.08 -5.54 5.17
CA LEU A 140 -5.43 -5.59 5.73
C LEU A 140 -5.56 -4.64 6.91
N LEU A 141 -4.55 -4.56 7.77
CA LEU A 141 -4.52 -3.62 8.90
C LEU A 141 -4.66 -2.17 8.41
N ARG A 142 -3.94 -1.79 7.34
CA ARG A 142 -4.04 -0.44 6.77
C ARG A 142 -5.44 -0.16 6.23
N ILE A 143 -6.05 -1.13 5.58
CA ILE A 143 -7.42 -1.00 5.06
C ILE A 143 -8.41 -0.82 6.21
N GLU A 144 -8.30 -1.63 7.25
CA GLU A 144 -9.17 -1.55 8.43
C GLU A 144 -9.05 -0.18 9.11
N HIS A 145 -7.83 0.32 9.30
CA HIS A 145 -7.60 1.66 9.85
C HIS A 145 -8.17 2.76 8.96
N GLY A 146 -8.08 2.60 7.65
CA GLY A 146 -8.66 3.53 6.70
C GLY A 146 -10.17 3.62 6.80
N LEU A 147 -10.83 2.50 7.07
CA LEU A 147 -12.29 2.42 7.24
C LEU A 147 -12.78 3.00 8.57
N GLU A 148 -11.90 3.20 9.53
CA GLU A 148 -12.23 3.73 10.84
C GLU A 148 -12.03 5.25 10.90
N ASP A 149 -12.89 5.94 11.67
CA ASP A 149 -12.69 7.35 12.04
C ASP A 149 -11.83 7.39 13.30
N ARG A 150 -10.53 7.55 13.12
CA ARG A 150 -9.56 7.48 14.20
C ARG A 150 -8.37 8.41 13.95
N PRO A 151 -7.63 8.80 15.00
CA PRO A 151 -6.34 9.47 14.82
C PRO A 151 -5.36 8.60 14.01
N PRO A 152 -4.34 9.20 13.37
CA PRO A 152 -3.36 8.44 12.64
C PRO A 152 -2.70 7.35 13.48
N TYR A 153 -2.55 6.16 12.90
CA TYR A 153 -1.87 5.05 13.53
C TYR A 153 -0.36 5.29 13.57
N LEU A 154 0.26 4.98 14.70
CA LEU A 154 1.71 5.05 14.88
C LEU A 154 2.20 3.68 15.33
N GLY A 155 2.84 2.95 14.40
CA GLY A 155 3.28 1.60 14.72
C GLY A 155 4.32 0.99 13.80
#